data_1b1c86009f83283906e26650743fe534
#
_entry.id   1b1c86009f83283906e26650743fe534
#
_cell.length_a   1.000
_cell.length_b   1.000
_cell.length_c   1.000
_cell.angle_alpha   90.00
_cell.angle_beta   90.00
_cell.angle_gamma   90.00
#
_symmetry.space_group_name_H-M   'P 1'
#
loop_
_entity.id
_entity.type
_entity.pdbx_description
1 polymer ?
#
loop_
_entity_poly.entity_id
_entity_poly.type
_entity_poly.pdbx_seq_one_letter_code
_entity_poly.pdbx_strand_id
1 'polypeptide(L)'
;MRTLRYREKFVACLILAACMGAAASVRSEPCRPGAPAQEAAEADKKQILNVISGMQEAWNRGDFRGYMQGFENPDVVFVSGGRFQDGWQGTLEHYIRDYGGSPEMRGTLRFYDIRVEILSSDAAQLISRFELKRPQHPQYGINTRLMRKVGDRWVIALNHVSASETPPSSRTN
;
A
#
# COMPACT_ATOMS: atom_id res chain seq x y z
N MET A 1 78.14 -18.64 53.92
CA MET A 1 78.97 -19.38 52.95
C MET A 1 78.46 -19.05 51.56
N ARG A 2 79.31 -18.43 50.77
CA ARG A 2 79.59 -18.52 49.34
C ARG A 2 78.33 -18.43 48.42
N THR A 3 78.18 -17.27 47.79
CA THR A 3 78.63 -16.85 46.45
C THR A 3 77.97 -17.61 45.26
N LEU A 4 77.26 -16.96 44.37
CA LEU A 4 77.78 -16.55 43.07
C LEU A 4 76.84 -15.65 42.36
N ARG A 5 77.40 -14.57 41.79
CA ARG A 5 76.76 -13.65 40.84
C ARG A 5 76.69 -14.38 39.53
N TYR A 6 75.58 -14.08 38.74
CA TYR A 6 75.68 -14.09 37.31
C TYR A 6 74.87 -12.89 36.70
N ARG A 7 75.61 -12.01 36.13
CA ARG A 7 75.08 -10.91 35.31
C ARG A 7 74.96 -11.43 33.89
N GLU A 8 73.77 -11.33 33.31
CA GLU A 8 73.73 -11.28 31.87
C GLU A 8 72.70 -10.23 31.44
N LYS A 9 73.13 -9.35 30.57
CA LYS A 9 72.40 -8.26 29.91
C LYS A 9 71.61 -8.85 28.76
N PHE A 10 70.36 -8.59 28.73
CA PHE A 10 69.65 -8.69 27.44
C PHE A 10 68.87 -7.43 27.14
N VAL A 11 69.14 -7.01 25.93
CA VAL A 11 68.74 -5.81 25.24
C VAL A 11 67.21 -5.77 25.05
N ALA A 12 66.62 -4.66 25.43
CA ALA A 12 65.21 -4.35 25.14
C ALA A 12 64.99 -4.13 23.64
N CYS A 13 64.17 -4.96 23.06
CA CYS A 13 63.64 -4.72 21.72
C CYS A 13 62.19 -4.35 21.86
N LEU A 14 61.90 -3.02 21.87
CA LEU A 14 60.56 -2.48 21.79
C LEU A 14 60.05 -2.64 20.37
N ILE A 15 59.18 -3.58 20.13
CA ILE A 15 58.34 -3.62 18.91
C ILE A 15 56.99 -3.00 19.27
N LEU A 16 56.81 -1.73 18.87
CA LEU A 16 55.50 -1.07 18.84
C LEU A 16 54.72 -1.68 17.68
N ALA A 17 53.85 -2.61 17.91
CA ALA A 17 52.84 -3.03 16.95
C ALA A 17 51.67 -2.04 16.99
N ALA A 18 51.63 -1.10 16.09
CA ALA A 18 50.47 -0.24 15.83
C ALA A 18 49.35 -1.10 15.22
N CYS A 19 48.42 -1.60 16.01
CA CYS A 19 47.16 -2.15 15.50
C CYS A 19 46.27 -1.01 15.01
N MET A 20 46.37 -0.64 13.72
CA MET A 20 45.35 0.13 13.04
C MET A 20 44.12 -0.77 12.92
N GLY A 21 43.19 -0.62 13.85
CA GLY A 21 41.84 -1.18 13.74
C GLY A 21 41.09 -0.49 12.63
N ALA A 22 41.01 -1.10 11.45
CA ALA A 22 40.10 -0.71 10.42
C ALA A 22 38.68 -1.03 10.92
N ALA A 23 37.96 -0.02 11.40
CA ALA A 23 36.53 -0.13 11.67
C ALA A 23 35.81 -0.32 10.33
N ALA A 24 35.53 -1.57 9.97
CA ALA A 24 34.66 -1.88 8.87
C ALA A 24 33.27 -1.40 9.23
N SER A 25 32.86 -0.26 8.67
CA SER A 25 31.46 0.19 8.73
C SER A 25 30.61 -0.85 8.01
N VAL A 26 29.94 -1.70 8.76
CA VAL A 26 28.91 -2.58 8.23
C VAL A 26 27.75 -1.68 7.83
N ARG A 27 27.74 -1.27 6.55
CA ARG A 27 26.54 -0.71 5.94
C ARG A 27 25.55 -1.86 5.83
N SER A 28 24.47 -1.81 6.62
CA SER A 28 23.31 -2.64 6.41
C SER A 28 22.66 -2.21 5.09
N GLU A 29 22.96 -2.92 4.01
CA GLU A 29 22.19 -2.76 2.77
C GLU A 29 20.73 -3.15 3.06
N PRO A 30 19.74 -2.35 2.57
CA PRO A 30 18.36 -2.75 2.67
C PRO A 30 18.18 -4.10 1.99
N CYS A 31 17.55 -5.05 2.68
CA CYS A 31 17.33 -6.40 2.18
C CYS A 31 16.50 -6.31 0.88
N ARG A 32 17.14 -6.46 -0.28
CA ARG A 32 16.43 -6.58 -1.55
C ARG A 32 15.74 -7.95 -1.58
N PRO A 33 14.43 -7.99 -1.84
CA PRO A 33 13.74 -9.27 -2.04
C PRO A 33 14.46 -10.08 -3.13
N GLY A 34 14.62 -11.37 -2.94
CA GLY A 34 15.13 -12.26 -3.98
C GLY A 34 14.21 -12.26 -5.21
N ALA A 35 14.72 -12.59 -6.39
CA ALA A 35 13.96 -12.58 -7.65
C ALA A 35 12.58 -13.26 -7.56
N PRO A 36 12.39 -14.43 -6.90
CA PRO A 36 11.06 -15.04 -6.76
C PRO A 36 10.07 -14.22 -5.92
N ALA A 37 10.54 -13.52 -4.88
CA ALA A 37 9.69 -12.66 -4.06
C ALA A 37 9.26 -11.40 -4.82
N GLN A 38 10.09 -10.89 -5.69
CA GLN A 38 9.77 -9.77 -6.55
C GLN A 38 8.76 -10.14 -7.64
N GLU A 39 8.90 -11.33 -8.23
CA GLU A 39 7.94 -11.87 -9.19
C GLU A 39 6.55 -12.07 -8.56
N ALA A 40 6.49 -12.63 -7.36
CA ALA A 40 5.25 -12.78 -6.60
C ALA A 40 4.60 -11.42 -6.31
N ALA A 41 5.37 -10.41 -5.89
CA ALA A 41 4.86 -9.07 -5.62
C ALA A 41 4.29 -8.40 -6.88
N GLU A 42 4.92 -8.57 -8.05
CA GLU A 42 4.39 -8.03 -9.31
C GLU A 42 3.11 -8.77 -9.76
N ALA A 43 3.03 -10.09 -9.54
CA ALA A 43 1.80 -10.85 -9.77
C ALA A 43 0.66 -10.38 -8.88
N ASP A 44 0.92 -10.13 -7.60
CA ASP A 44 -0.07 -9.60 -6.64
C ASP A 44 -0.52 -8.18 -7.01
N LYS A 45 0.38 -7.30 -7.42
CA LYS A 45 0.03 -5.97 -7.94
C LYS A 45 -0.92 -6.06 -9.13
N LYS A 46 -0.64 -6.95 -10.08
CA LYS A 46 -1.50 -7.18 -11.24
C LYS A 46 -2.90 -7.64 -10.82
N GLN A 47 -3.00 -8.56 -9.86
CA GLN A 47 -4.29 -9.01 -9.34
C GLN A 47 -5.07 -7.87 -8.69
N ILE A 48 -4.41 -7.04 -7.86
CA ILE A 48 -5.02 -5.87 -7.23
C ILE A 48 -5.53 -4.88 -8.28
N LEU A 49 -4.74 -4.58 -9.32
CA LEU A 49 -5.17 -3.71 -10.42
C LEU A 49 -6.39 -4.26 -11.16
N ASN A 50 -6.46 -5.58 -11.36
CA ASN A 50 -7.63 -6.23 -11.97
C ASN A 50 -8.88 -6.08 -11.08
N VAL A 51 -8.76 -6.15 -9.75
CA VAL A 51 -9.88 -5.88 -8.83
C VAL A 51 -10.41 -4.47 -9.05
N ILE A 52 -9.53 -3.47 -9.10
CA ILE A 52 -9.92 -2.07 -9.28
C ILE A 52 -10.56 -1.83 -10.66
N SER A 53 -10.02 -2.43 -11.72
CA SER A 53 -10.60 -2.34 -13.06
C SER A 53 -11.99 -2.97 -13.10
N GLY A 54 -12.15 -4.17 -12.56
CA GLY A 54 -13.44 -4.87 -12.50
C GLY A 54 -14.50 -4.09 -11.70
N MET A 55 -14.09 -3.45 -10.60
CA MET A 55 -14.96 -2.56 -9.85
C MET A 55 -15.43 -1.37 -10.68
N GLN A 56 -14.52 -0.68 -11.37
CA GLN A 56 -14.85 0.45 -12.23
C GLN A 56 -15.82 0.04 -13.34
N GLU A 57 -15.58 -1.09 -13.97
CA GLU A 57 -16.44 -1.64 -15.01
C GLU A 57 -17.83 -1.99 -14.47
N ALA A 58 -17.91 -2.63 -13.29
CA ALA A 58 -19.16 -2.98 -12.64
C ALA A 58 -19.98 -1.72 -12.32
N TRP A 59 -19.37 -0.69 -11.73
CA TRP A 59 -20.01 0.61 -11.49
C TRP A 59 -20.60 1.18 -12.79
N ASN A 60 -19.77 1.26 -13.82
CA ASN A 60 -20.17 1.89 -15.08
C ASN A 60 -21.30 1.16 -15.82
N ARG A 61 -21.49 -0.14 -15.53
CA ARG A 61 -22.66 -0.92 -15.99
C ARG A 61 -23.89 -0.77 -15.08
N GLY A 62 -23.75 -0.17 -13.88
CA GLY A 62 -24.80 -0.13 -12.88
C GLY A 62 -24.90 -1.41 -12.04
N ASP A 63 -23.90 -2.26 -12.10
CA ASP A 63 -23.79 -3.46 -11.29
C ASP A 63 -23.11 -3.12 -9.93
N PHE A 64 -23.89 -2.54 -9.03
CA PHE A 64 -23.37 -2.17 -7.70
C PHE A 64 -22.97 -3.39 -6.87
N ARG A 65 -23.65 -4.52 -7.05
CA ARG A 65 -23.27 -5.75 -6.36
C ARG A 65 -21.91 -6.26 -6.88
N GLY A 66 -21.69 -6.22 -8.18
CA GLY A 66 -20.39 -6.51 -8.79
C GLY A 66 -19.30 -5.55 -8.32
N TYR A 67 -19.60 -4.25 -8.21
CA TYR A 67 -18.68 -3.26 -7.64
C TYR A 67 -18.28 -3.62 -6.21
N MET A 68 -19.24 -4.04 -5.38
CA MET A 68 -19.02 -4.42 -3.99
C MET A 68 -18.23 -5.72 -3.82
N GLN A 69 -18.08 -6.55 -4.87
CA GLN A 69 -17.23 -7.76 -4.82
C GLN A 69 -15.73 -7.44 -4.65
N GLY A 70 -15.31 -6.21 -4.94
CA GLY A 70 -13.95 -5.74 -4.66
C GLY A 70 -13.65 -5.50 -3.18
N PHE A 71 -14.67 -5.55 -2.30
CA PHE A 71 -14.53 -5.30 -0.88
C PHE A 71 -14.66 -6.58 -0.05
N GLU A 72 -13.99 -6.60 1.10
CA GLU A 72 -14.11 -7.67 2.08
C GLU A 72 -15.55 -7.72 2.63
N ASN A 73 -16.16 -8.88 2.61
CA ASN A 73 -17.53 -9.09 3.09
C ASN A 73 -17.51 -10.11 4.24
N PRO A 74 -18.07 -9.80 5.41
CA PRO A 74 -18.80 -8.56 5.76
C PRO A 74 -17.92 -7.42 6.31
N ASP A 75 -16.62 -7.67 6.61
CA ASP A 75 -15.80 -6.94 7.57
C ASP A 75 -15.11 -5.67 7.03
N VAL A 76 -15.46 -5.23 5.81
CA VAL A 76 -14.88 -4.01 5.25
C VAL A 76 -15.17 -2.78 6.09
N VAL A 77 -14.14 -1.95 6.30
CA VAL A 77 -14.27 -0.64 6.96
C VAL A 77 -14.35 0.45 5.91
N PHE A 78 -15.45 1.18 5.88
CA PHE A 78 -15.59 2.38 5.04
C PHE A 78 -15.50 3.65 5.88
N VAL A 79 -14.71 4.61 5.41
CA VAL A 79 -14.56 5.95 6.00
C VAL A 79 -14.78 6.99 4.90
N SER A 80 -15.74 7.90 5.10
CA SER A 80 -16.01 9.00 4.19
C SER A 80 -16.69 10.14 4.93
N GLY A 81 -16.41 11.40 4.56
CA GLY A 81 -17.03 12.58 5.15
C GLY A 81 -16.85 12.67 6.68
N GLY A 82 -15.71 12.18 7.22
CA GLY A 82 -15.43 12.17 8.65
C GLY A 82 -16.21 11.15 9.46
N ARG A 83 -16.81 10.14 8.82
CA ARG A 83 -17.67 9.12 9.46
C ARG A 83 -17.31 7.72 9.00
N PHE A 84 -17.55 6.74 9.87
CA PHE A 84 -17.66 5.35 9.47
C PHE A 84 -19.01 5.12 8.77
N GLN A 85 -19.01 4.30 7.72
CA GLN A 85 -20.21 3.91 6.98
C GLN A 85 -20.67 2.51 7.42
N ASP A 86 -21.86 2.09 6.97
CA ASP A 86 -22.58 0.90 7.45
C ASP A 86 -22.05 -0.43 6.86
N GLY A 87 -20.76 -0.67 6.81
CA GLY A 87 -20.17 -1.92 6.35
C GLY A 87 -20.52 -2.29 4.89
N TRP A 88 -20.39 -3.57 4.54
CA TRP A 88 -20.59 -4.03 3.15
C TRP A 88 -22.03 -3.90 2.69
N GLN A 89 -22.97 -4.43 3.47
CA GLN A 89 -24.39 -4.48 3.10
C GLN A 89 -25.01 -3.07 3.08
N GLY A 90 -24.78 -2.27 4.11
CA GLY A 90 -25.32 -0.91 4.19
C GLY A 90 -24.75 -0.01 3.09
N THR A 91 -23.48 -0.18 2.73
CA THR A 91 -22.88 0.55 1.59
C THR A 91 -23.49 0.13 0.26
N LEU A 92 -23.78 -1.15 0.03
CA LEU A 92 -24.49 -1.62 -1.16
C LEU A 92 -25.88 -0.99 -1.26
N GLU A 93 -26.64 -0.99 -0.17
CA GLU A 93 -27.97 -0.40 -0.12
C GLU A 93 -27.95 1.11 -0.39
N HIS A 94 -26.95 1.81 0.19
CA HIS A 94 -26.71 3.21 -0.10
C HIS A 94 -26.45 3.45 -1.60
N TYR A 95 -25.59 2.65 -2.24
CA TYR A 95 -25.31 2.81 -3.68
C TYR A 95 -26.53 2.54 -4.56
N ILE A 96 -27.30 1.51 -4.26
CA ILE A 96 -28.55 1.21 -4.99
C ILE A 96 -29.55 2.36 -4.85
N ARG A 97 -29.74 2.89 -3.64
CA ARG A 97 -30.68 3.97 -3.35
C ARG A 97 -30.27 5.28 -4.03
N ASP A 98 -28.99 5.67 -3.91
CA ASP A 98 -28.56 7.03 -4.24
C ASP A 98 -28.03 7.14 -5.67
N TYR A 99 -27.64 6.02 -6.29
CA TYR A 99 -27.06 6.00 -7.65
C TYR A 99 -27.80 5.06 -8.62
N GLY A 100 -28.79 4.28 -8.14
CA GLY A 100 -29.47 3.27 -8.95
C GLY A 100 -30.58 3.80 -9.86
N GLY A 101 -30.99 5.06 -9.70
CA GLY A 101 -32.16 5.60 -10.41
C GLY A 101 -31.99 5.74 -11.93
N SER A 102 -30.84 6.19 -12.41
CA SER A 102 -30.55 6.32 -13.83
C SER A 102 -29.04 6.36 -14.10
N PRO A 103 -28.61 6.16 -15.37
CA PRO A 103 -27.20 6.33 -15.75
C PRO A 103 -26.65 7.73 -15.43
N GLU A 104 -27.46 8.76 -15.54
CA GLU A 104 -27.08 10.16 -15.25
C GLU A 104 -26.84 10.37 -13.75
N MET A 105 -27.69 9.78 -12.90
CA MET A 105 -27.52 9.82 -11.44
C MET A 105 -26.27 9.05 -11.00
N ARG A 106 -26.05 7.87 -11.58
CA ARG A 106 -24.87 7.03 -11.32
C ARG A 106 -23.59 7.72 -11.73
N GLY A 107 -23.57 8.31 -12.90
CA GLY A 107 -22.39 8.87 -13.54
C GLY A 107 -21.38 7.82 -14.00
N THR A 108 -20.27 8.29 -14.56
CA THR A 108 -19.15 7.44 -15.02
C THR A 108 -18.00 7.54 -14.04
N LEU A 109 -17.60 6.41 -13.47
CA LEU A 109 -16.50 6.30 -12.55
C LEU A 109 -15.20 5.99 -13.29
N ARG A 110 -14.14 6.69 -12.92
CA ARG A 110 -12.78 6.44 -13.38
C ARG A 110 -11.82 6.48 -12.19
N PHE A 111 -11.02 5.44 -12.03
CA PHE A 111 -9.84 5.44 -11.17
C PHE A 111 -8.60 5.75 -12.00
N TYR A 112 -7.68 6.54 -11.48
CA TYR A 112 -6.43 6.92 -12.15
C TYR A 112 -5.35 7.26 -11.13
N ASP A 113 -4.10 7.41 -11.57
CA ASP A 113 -2.92 7.62 -10.71
C ASP A 113 -2.83 6.56 -9.61
N ILE A 114 -3.06 5.29 -10.00
CA ILE A 114 -3.12 4.18 -9.05
C ILE A 114 -1.70 3.80 -8.64
N ARG A 115 -1.45 3.79 -7.34
CA ARG A 115 -0.20 3.35 -6.71
C ARG A 115 -0.49 2.17 -5.81
N VAL A 116 0.23 1.08 -5.99
CA VAL A 116 0.13 -0.14 -5.18
C VAL A 116 1.49 -0.42 -4.57
N GLU A 117 1.50 -0.60 -3.26
CA GLU A 117 2.67 -1.02 -2.48
C GLU A 117 2.34 -2.35 -1.78
N ILE A 118 3.08 -3.40 -2.09
CA ILE A 118 2.96 -4.69 -1.41
C ILE A 118 3.68 -4.57 -0.06
N LEU A 119 2.96 -4.79 1.03
CA LEU A 119 3.47 -4.70 2.40
C LEU A 119 3.89 -6.06 2.94
N SER A 120 3.15 -7.11 2.55
CA SER A 120 3.41 -8.53 2.87
C SER A 120 2.78 -9.44 1.82
N SER A 121 2.86 -10.75 1.99
CA SER A 121 2.23 -11.72 1.10
C SER A 121 0.69 -11.64 1.07
N ASP A 122 0.08 -10.98 2.05
CA ASP A 122 -1.37 -10.91 2.26
C ASP A 122 -1.91 -9.50 2.51
N ALA A 123 -1.04 -8.47 2.46
CA ALA A 123 -1.43 -7.08 2.65
C ALA A 123 -0.74 -6.15 1.66
N ALA A 124 -1.51 -5.15 1.16
CA ALA A 124 -0.99 -4.10 0.31
C ALA A 124 -1.70 -2.77 0.59
N GLN A 125 -0.99 -1.66 0.39
CA GLN A 125 -1.56 -0.33 0.35
C GLN A 125 -1.89 0.03 -1.10
N LEU A 126 -3.06 0.64 -1.31
CA LEU A 126 -3.42 1.23 -2.60
C LEU A 126 -3.87 2.68 -2.39
N ILE A 127 -3.29 3.58 -3.15
CA ILE A 127 -3.74 4.96 -3.23
C ILE A 127 -4.08 5.25 -4.69
N SER A 128 -5.25 5.84 -4.93
CA SER A 128 -5.68 6.22 -6.28
C SER A 128 -6.47 7.52 -6.25
N ARG A 129 -6.44 8.24 -7.35
CA ARG A 129 -7.43 9.27 -7.62
C ARG A 129 -8.68 8.64 -8.21
N PHE A 130 -9.80 9.32 -8.02
CA PHE A 130 -11.03 8.98 -8.72
C PHE A 130 -11.75 10.24 -9.24
N GLU A 131 -12.51 10.03 -10.28
CA GLU A 131 -13.47 10.96 -10.83
C GLU A 131 -14.79 10.24 -11.02
N LEU A 132 -15.86 10.77 -10.46
CA LEU A 132 -17.24 10.39 -10.76
C LEU A 132 -17.89 11.51 -11.57
N LYS A 133 -17.88 11.34 -12.89
CA LYS A 133 -18.40 12.33 -13.82
C LYS A 133 -19.91 12.16 -13.97
N ARG A 134 -20.66 13.17 -13.58
CA ARG A 134 -22.13 13.24 -13.70
C ARG A 134 -22.58 14.69 -13.84
N PRO A 135 -23.80 14.94 -14.41
CA PRO A 135 -24.29 16.30 -14.65
C PRO A 135 -24.46 17.13 -13.37
N GLN A 136 -24.90 16.48 -12.30
CA GLN A 136 -25.08 17.11 -10.98
C GLN A 136 -24.16 16.46 -9.95
N HIS A 137 -23.57 17.28 -9.08
CA HIS A 137 -22.69 16.83 -8.00
C HIS A 137 -21.55 15.91 -8.48
N PRO A 138 -20.73 16.33 -9.48
CA PRO A 138 -19.55 15.55 -9.84
C PRO A 138 -18.65 15.39 -8.63
N GLN A 139 -17.90 14.29 -8.56
CA GLN A 139 -17.00 14.04 -7.45
C GLN A 139 -15.61 13.75 -7.95
N TYR A 140 -14.64 14.29 -7.24
CA TYR A 140 -13.21 14.09 -7.46
C TYR A 140 -12.58 13.76 -6.12
N GLY A 141 -11.58 12.94 -6.10
CA GLY A 141 -10.95 12.68 -4.82
C GLY A 141 -9.84 11.65 -4.84
N ILE A 142 -9.49 11.24 -3.64
CA ILE A 142 -8.46 10.25 -3.38
C ILE A 142 -9.07 9.12 -2.54
N ASN A 143 -8.80 7.90 -2.97
CA ASN A 143 -9.03 6.71 -2.17
C ASN A 143 -7.71 6.26 -1.56
N THR A 144 -7.71 6.03 -0.25
CA THR A 144 -6.65 5.30 0.46
C THR A 144 -7.23 3.98 0.92
N ARG A 145 -6.63 2.88 0.49
CA ARG A 145 -7.16 1.54 0.69
C ARG A 145 -6.12 0.61 1.31
N LEU A 146 -6.54 -0.17 2.27
CA LEU A 146 -5.81 -1.36 2.68
C LEU A 146 -6.41 -2.55 1.93
N MET A 147 -5.56 -3.22 1.16
CA MET A 147 -5.90 -4.46 0.48
C MET A 147 -5.48 -5.64 1.35
N ARG A 148 -6.30 -6.69 1.39
CA ARG A 148 -6.02 -7.95 2.07
C ARG A 148 -6.23 -9.10 1.11
N LYS A 149 -5.40 -10.13 1.23
CA LYS A 149 -5.58 -11.38 0.48
C LYS A 149 -6.37 -12.36 1.33
N VAL A 150 -7.57 -12.70 0.89
CA VAL A 150 -8.47 -13.66 1.56
C VAL A 150 -8.58 -14.89 0.67
N GLY A 151 -7.98 -16.01 1.10
CA GLY A 151 -7.70 -17.14 0.21
C GLY A 151 -6.78 -16.69 -0.93
N ASP A 152 -7.22 -16.90 -2.17
CA ASP A 152 -6.45 -16.50 -3.36
C ASP A 152 -6.89 -15.18 -3.97
N ARG A 153 -7.75 -14.42 -3.28
CA ARG A 153 -8.33 -13.19 -3.81
C ARG A 153 -7.91 -11.96 -3.00
N TRP A 154 -7.50 -10.91 -3.71
CA TRP A 154 -7.32 -9.59 -3.13
C TRP A 154 -8.65 -8.86 -3.01
N VAL A 155 -8.90 -8.29 -1.84
CA VAL A 155 -10.09 -7.48 -1.52
C VAL A 155 -9.70 -6.23 -0.75
N ILE A 156 -10.55 -5.22 -0.79
CA ILE A 156 -10.38 -3.98 -0.01
C ILE A 156 -10.93 -4.23 1.39
N ALA A 157 -10.07 -4.25 2.40
CA ALA A 157 -10.46 -4.39 3.81
C ALA A 157 -10.77 -3.03 4.46
N LEU A 158 -10.12 -1.96 4.02
CA LEU A 158 -10.43 -0.60 4.42
C LEU A 158 -10.45 0.32 3.21
N ASN A 159 -11.45 1.17 3.10
CA ASN A 159 -11.57 2.21 2.07
C ASN A 159 -11.85 3.55 2.73
N HIS A 160 -10.88 4.45 2.66
CA HIS A 160 -11.04 5.85 3.07
C HIS A 160 -11.16 6.72 1.83
N VAL A 161 -12.22 7.52 1.77
CA VAL A 161 -12.52 8.43 0.67
C VAL A 161 -12.41 9.87 1.14
N SER A 162 -11.51 10.62 0.50
CA SER A 162 -11.49 12.09 0.57
C SER A 162 -12.03 12.62 -0.75
N ALA A 163 -13.20 13.24 -0.72
CA ALA A 163 -13.91 13.72 -1.91
C ALA A 163 -14.16 15.22 -1.87
N SER A 164 -14.27 15.81 -3.09
CA SER A 164 -14.64 17.20 -3.34
C SER A 164 -15.51 17.25 -4.61
N GLU A 165 -16.42 18.20 -4.68
CA GLU A 165 -17.16 18.50 -5.92
C GLU A 165 -16.36 19.39 -6.88
N THR A 166 -15.26 19.97 -6.41
CA THR A 166 -14.36 20.79 -7.22
C THR A 166 -13.21 19.94 -7.75
N PRO A 167 -12.92 19.99 -9.06
CA PRO A 167 -11.76 19.32 -9.62
C PRO A 167 -10.48 19.76 -8.89
N PRO A 168 -9.52 18.85 -8.67
CA PRO A 168 -8.23 19.24 -8.10
C PRO A 168 -7.56 20.26 -9.03
N SER A 169 -7.08 21.38 -8.46
CA SER A 169 -6.26 22.33 -9.21
C SER A 169 -5.05 21.60 -9.79
N SER A 170 -4.76 21.82 -11.07
CA SER A 170 -3.54 21.34 -11.69
C SER A 170 -2.36 21.96 -10.94
N ARG A 171 -1.74 21.23 -10.03
CA ARG A 171 -0.42 21.62 -9.53
C ARG A 171 0.54 21.44 -10.68
N THR A 172 0.95 22.54 -11.29
CA THR A 172 2.16 22.57 -12.10
C THR A 172 3.32 22.35 -11.13
N ASN A 173 3.95 21.19 -11.19
CA ASN A 173 5.24 20.95 -10.56
C ASN A 173 6.32 21.59 -11.44
#